data_3510c0c3af570b91b2c2c84b594443df
#
_entry.id   3510c0c3af570b91b2c2c84b594443df
#
_cell.length_a   1.000
_cell.length_b   1.000
_cell.length_c   1.000
_cell.angle_alpha   90.00
_cell.angle_beta   90.00
_cell.angle_gamma   90.00
#
_symmetry.space_group_name_H-M   'P 1'
#
loop_
_entity.id
_entity.type
_entity.pdbx_description
1 polymer ?
#
loop_
_entity_poly.entity_id
_entity_poly.type
_entity_poly.pdbx_seq_one_letter_code
_entity_poly.pdbx_strand_id
1 'polypeptide(L)'
;MFLELIAVAVAGFAGAGGIMALRLATGGALPRWLIPVGAGLAMLAATISSEYAWFSRTSQALPEGLEVASSVSSTAFYRPWTYVVPLTDRFVAVDTGNLRPNEQDGLYMADLYFFGRWRPVRSVQMMIDCPAGRRADPALGDGSDPVWRDVGPDDPIVRTVCEGV
;
A
#
# COMPACT_ATOMS: atom_id res chain seq x y z
N MET A 1 -11.42 -6.11 -6.12
CA MET A 1 -12.58 -6.09 -5.20
C MET A 1 -13.52 -7.28 -5.39
N PHE A 2 -14.04 -7.55 -6.61
CA PHE A 2 -14.94 -8.69 -6.82
C PHE A 2 -14.31 -10.05 -6.47
N LEU A 3 -13.07 -10.29 -6.89
CA LEU A 3 -12.32 -11.50 -6.57
C LEU A 3 -12.06 -11.67 -5.06
N GLU A 4 -11.88 -10.59 -4.33
CA GLU A 4 -11.68 -10.63 -2.87
C GLU A 4 -12.97 -11.08 -2.15
N LEU A 5 -14.14 -10.61 -2.60
CA LEU A 5 -15.42 -11.08 -2.07
C LEU A 5 -15.62 -12.58 -2.30
N ILE A 6 -15.27 -13.08 -3.49
CA ILE A 6 -15.32 -14.52 -3.78
C ILE A 6 -14.36 -15.27 -2.87
N ALA A 7 -13.13 -14.79 -2.71
CA ALA A 7 -12.13 -15.44 -1.84
C ALA A 7 -12.62 -15.54 -0.38
N VAL A 8 -13.22 -14.48 0.15
CA VAL A 8 -13.80 -14.47 1.51
C VAL A 8 -14.95 -15.46 1.63
N ALA A 9 -15.87 -15.52 0.63
CA ALA A 9 -16.96 -16.49 0.63
C ALA A 9 -16.44 -17.94 0.59
N VAL A 10 -15.48 -18.22 -0.28
CA VAL A 10 -14.82 -19.54 -0.37
C VAL A 10 -14.12 -19.91 0.94
N ALA A 11 -13.45 -18.96 1.58
CA ALA A 11 -12.84 -19.17 2.90
C ALA A 11 -13.89 -19.56 3.96
N GLY A 12 -15.08 -18.92 3.91
CA GLY A 12 -16.18 -19.28 4.81
C GLY A 12 -16.68 -20.69 4.61
N PHE A 13 -16.86 -21.14 3.36
CA PHE A 13 -17.25 -22.53 3.06
C PHE A 13 -16.15 -23.51 3.47
N ALA A 14 -14.87 -23.18 3.24
CA ALA A 14 -13.74 -24.01 3.67
C ALA A 14 -13.69 -24.13 5.19
N GLY A 15 -13.91 -23.02 5.93
CA GLY A 15 -13.96 -23.03 7.39
C GLY A 15 -15.10 -23.89 7.94
N ALA A 16 -16.31 -23.74 7.38
CA ALA A 16 -17.46 -24.59 7.72
C ALA A 16 -17.17 -26.09 7.46
N GLY A 17 -16.65 -26.38 6.27
CA GLY A 17 -16.27 -27.76 5.88
C GLY A 17 -15.19 -28.35 6.77
N GLY A 18 -14.18 -27.55 7.15
CA GLY A 18 -13.14 -27.98 8.09
C GLY A 18 -13.68 -28.35 9.46
N ILE A 19 -14.58 -27.55 10.04
CA ILE A 19 -15.25 -27.88 11.31
C ILE A 19 -16.15 -29.12 11.18
N MET A 20 -16.86 -29.26 10.04
CA MET A 20 -17.67 -30.46 9.77
C MET A 20 -16.80 -31.72 9.71
N ALA A 21 -15.69 -31.68 8.99
CA ALA A 21 -14.74 -32.77 8.88
C ALA A 21 -14.14 -33.14 10.25
N LEU A 22 -13.73 -32.11 11.02
CA LEU A 22 -13.22 -32.33 12.37
C LEU A 22 -14.25 -32.95 13.31
N ARG A 23 -15.51 -32.50 13.21
CA ARG A 23 -16.61 -33.08 13.97
C ARG A 23 -16.86 -34.56 13.60
N LEU A 24 -16.78 -34.90 12.33
CA LEU A 24 -16.92 -36.28 11.86
C LEU A 24 -15.79 -37.14 12.41
N ALA A 25 -14.54 -36.67 12.35
CA ALA A 25 -13.36 -37.36 12.84
C ALA A 25 -13.39 -37.58 14.37
N THR A 26 -14.02 -36.68 15.14
CA THR A 26 -14.16 -36.78 16.59
C THR A 26 -15.43 -37.51 17.04
N GLY A 27 -16.11 -38.21 16.12
CA GLY A 27 -17.32 -38.98 16.45
C GLY A 27 -18.50 -38.08 16.91
N GLY A 28 -18.55 -36.83 16.50
CA GLY A 28 -19.63 -35.91 16.87
C GLY A 28 -19.43 -35.16 18.20
N ALA A 29 -18.28 -35.23 18.82
CA ALA A 29 -17.98 -34.58 20.11
C ALA A 29 -18.09 -33.02 20.02
N LEU A 30 -17.83 -32.46 18.84
CA LEU A 30 -17.93 -31.03 18.63
C LEU A 30 -19.41 -30.55 18.47
N PRO A 31 -19.84 -29.51 19.17
CA PRO A 31 -21.19 -28.98 19.03
C PRO A 31 -21.43 -28.34 17.67
N ARG A 32 -22.67 -28.41 17.16
CA ARG A 32 -23.03 -27.95 15.82
C ARG A 32 -22.84 -26.44 15.59
N TRP A 33 -22.92 -25.65 16.64
CA TRP A 33 -22.75 -24.18 16.56
C TRP A 33 -21.32 -23.75 16.20
N LEU A 34 -20.32 -24.63 16.33
CA LEU A 34 -18.97 -24.33 15.90
C LEU A 34 -18.83 -24.20 14.36
N ILE A 35 -19.77 -24.78 13.58
CA ILE A 35 -19.72 -24.70 12.12
C ILE A 35 -19.84 -23.25 11.65
N PRO A 36 -20.90 -22.49 12.01
CA PRO A 36 -20.97 -21.07 11.62
C PRO A 36 -19.87 -20.22 12.25
N VAL A 37 -19.42 -20.53 13.44
CA VAL A 37 -18.28 -19.83 14.06
C VAL A 37 -16.99 -20.06 13.27
N GLY A 38 -16.71 -21.30 12.87
CA GLY A 38 -15.55 -21.61 12.04
C GLY A 38 -15.58 -20.95 10.67
N ALA A 39 -16.78 -20.87 10.05
CA ALA A 39 -16.97 -20.11 8.82
C ALA A 39 -16.65 -18.63 9.02
N GLY A 40 -17.20 -18.00 10.06
CA GLY A 40 -16.97 -16.59 10.37
C GLY A 40 -15.50 -16.27 10.67
N LEU A 41 -14.84 -17.12 11.45
CA LEU A 41 -13.41 -16.95 11.75
C LEU A 41 -12.53 -17.11 10.49
N ALA A 42 -12.86 -18.04 9.60
CA ALA A 42 -12.15 -18.23 8.34
C ALA A 42 -12.33 -17.02 7.40
N MET A 43 -13.54 -16.47 7.31
CA MET A 43 -13.80 -15.23 6.56
C MET A 43 -13.00 -14.05 7.12
N LEU A 44 -12.98 -13.90 8.45
CA LEU A 44 -12.24 -12.83 9.11
C LEU A 44 -10.74 -12.97 8.88
N ALA A 45 -10.20 -14.18 9.03
CA ALA A 45 -8.80 -14.47 8.77
C ALA A 45 -8.40 -14.17 7.31
N ALA A 46 -9.24 -14.58 6.34
CA ALA A 46 -9.02 -14.29 4.93
C ALA A 46 -9.02 -12.79 4.63
N THR A 47 -9.94 -12.04 5.24
CA THR A 47 -10.02 -10.57 5.08
C THR A 47 -8.77 -9.91 5.65
N ILE A 48 -8.36 -10.26 6.88
CA ILE A 48 -7.16 -9.71 7.51
C ILE A 48 -5.91 -10.03 6.69
N SER A 49 -5.76 -11.27 6.24
CA SER A 49 -4.65 -11.69 5.38
C SER A 49 -4.59 -10.91 4.06
N SER A 50 -5.75 -10.68 3.43
CA SER A 50 -5.85 -9.89 2.20
C SER A 50 -5.42 -8.43 2.41
N GLU A 51 -5.75 -7.83 3.57
CA GLU A 51 -5.34 -6.47 3.91
C GLU A 51 -3.82 -6.36 4.04
N TYR A 52 -3.17 -7.28 4.76
CA TYR A 52 -1.71 -7.26 4.92
C TYR A 52 -0.97 -7.58 3.63
N ALA A 53 -1.51 -8.48 2.80
CA ALA A 53 -0.89 -8.83 1.53
C ALA A 53 -1.03 -7.76 0.43
N TRP A 54 -1.87 -6.74 0.63
CA TRP A 54 -2.13 -5.73 -0.40
C TRP A 54 -0.87 -4.95 -0.78
N PHE A 55 -0.14 -4.43 0.19
CA PHE A 55 1.07 -3.65 -0.06
C PHE A 55 2.11 -4.47 -0.84
N SER A 56 2.42 -5.68 -0.37
CA SER A 56 3.39 -6.57 -1.02
C SER A 56 2.98 -6.91 -2.46
N ARG A 57 1.72 -7.23 -2.70
CA ARG A 57 1.22 -7.54 -4.05
C ARG A 57 1.27 -6.33 -4.98
N THR A 58 0.91 -5.15 -4.46
CA THR A 58 0.85 -3.94 -5.28
C THR A 58 2.26 -3.41 -5.58
N SER A 59 3.17 -3.42 -4.60
CA SER A 59 4.55 -2.98 -4.80
C SER A 59 5.33 -3.90 -5.74
N GLN A 60 5.08 -5.22 -5.71
CA GLN A 60 5.70 -6.17 -6.64
C GLN A 60 5.11 -6.12 -8.06
N ALA A 61 3.90 -5.60 -8.20
CA ALA A 61 3.22 -5.46 -9.49
C ALA A 61 3.43 -4.07 -10.14
N LEU A 62 4.30 -3.24 -9.56
CA LEU A 62 4.66 -1.95 -10.16
C LEU A 62 5.37 -2.17 -11.49
N PRO A 63 5.11 -1.33 -12.50
CA PRO A 63 5.88 -1.30 -13.76
C PRO A 63 7.36 -1.06 -13.50
N GLU A 64 8.21 -1.54 -14.42
CA GLU A 64 9.64 -1.23 -14.39
C GLU A 64 9.89 0.27 -14.40
N GLY A 65 10.79 0.73 -13.55
CA GLY A 65 11.10 2.15 -13.37
C GLY A 65 10.29 2.86 -12.28
N LEU A 66 9.26 2.21 -11.69
CA LEU A 66 8.60 2.75 -10.50
C LEU A 66 9.20 2.14 -9.23
N GLU A 67 9.74 2.99 -8.37
CA GLU A 67 10.32 2.60 -7.10
C GLU A 67 9.51 3.11 -5.91
N VAL A 68 9.33 2.27 -4.89
CA VAL A 68 8.61 2.66 -3.67
C VAL A 68 9.52 3.56 -2.83
N ALA A 69 9.22 4.85 -2.79
CA ALA A 69 9.98 5.82 -1.99
C ALA A 69 9.56 5.81 -0.51
N SER A 70 8.26 5.75 -0.24
CA SER A 70 7.75 5.85 1.13
C SER A 70 6.47 5.05 1.31
N SER A 71 6.33 4.40 2.47
CA SER A 71 5.10 3.72 2.88
C SER A 71 4.59 4.29 4.20
N VAL A 72 3.27 4.42 4.32
CA VAL A 72 2.61 4.92 5.53
C VAL A 72 1.78 3.81 6.13
N SER A 73 2.10 3.48 7.37
CA SER A 73 1.34 2.51 8.16
C SER A 73 0.38 3.21 9.11
N SER A 74 -0.80 2.64 9.29
CA SER A 74 -1.84 3.16 10.16
C SER A 74 -2.29 2.12 11.18
N THR A 75 -2.75 2.62 12.32
CA THR A 75 -3.40 1.83 13.38
C THR A 75 -4.82 2.36 13.58
N ALA A 76 -5.77 1.48 13.88
CA ALA A 76 -7.15 1.89 14.09
C ALA A 76 -7.78 1.14 15.27
N PHE A 77 -8.54 1.84 16.13
CA PHE A 77 -9.16 1.26 17.33
C PHE A 77 -10.15 0.13 17.03
N TYR A 78 -10.82 0.20 15.87
CA TYR A 78 -11.75 -0.85 15.41
C TYR A 78 -11.05 -2.06 14.78
N ARG A 79 -9.70 -2.02 14.68
CA ARG A 79 -8.82 -3.10 14.23
C ARG A 79 -7.70 -3.31 15.25
N PRO A 80 -7.99 -3.89 16.42
CA PRO A 80 -7.04 -3.92 17.54
C PRO A 80 -5.73 -4.65 17.22
N TRP A 81 -5.75 -5.59 16.28
CA TRP A 81 -4.53 -6.26 15.79
C TRP A 81 -3.54 -5.33 15.10
N THR A 82 -3.98 -4.15 14.60
CA THR A 82 -3.07 -3.17 13.95
C THR A 82 -2.15 -2.46 14.96
N TYR A 83 -2.43 -2.54 16.26
CA TYR A 83 -1.51 -2.06 17.28
C TYR A 83 -0.32 -3.01 17.50
N VAL A 84 -0.49 -4.29 17.17
CA VAL A 84 0.59 -5.30 17.24
C VAL A 84 1.37 -5.30 15.93
N VAL A 85 0.66 -5.28 14.79
CA VAL A 85 1.25 -5.22 13.46
C VAL A 85 0.58 -4.08 12.69
N PRO A 86 1.23 -2.92 12.54
CA PRO A 86 0.68 -1.79 11.79
C PRO A 86 0.38 -2.16 10.34
N LEU A 87 -0.74 -1.65 9.82
CA LEU A 87 -1.18 -1.92 8.45
C LEU A 87 -0.70 -0.82 7.51
N THR A 88 0.03 -1.16 6.46
CA THR A 88 0.39 -0.22 5.40
C THR A 88 -0.84 0.03 4.51
N ASP A 89 -1.41 1.22 4.60
CA ASP A 89 -2.62 1.62 3.89
C ASP A 89 -2.34 2.54 2.69
N ARG A 90 -1.15 3.14 2.62
CA ARG A 90 -0.71 4.05 1.56
C ARG A 90 0.78 3.90 1.31
N PHE A 91 1.19 4.12 0.07
CA PHE A 91 2.58 4.30 -0.29
C PHE A 91 2.73 5.23 -1.49
N VAL A 92 3.91 5.78 -1.65
CA VAL A 92 4.29 6.64 -2.75
C VAL A 92 5.35 5.92 -3.57
N ALA A 93 5.14 5.83 -4.87
CA ALA A 93 6.15 5.37 -5.80
C ALA A 93 6.60 6.53 -6.68
N VAL A 94 7.87 6.57 -7.01
CA VAL A 94 8.52 7.54 -7.88
C VAL A 94 8.86 6.86 -9.18
N ASP A 95 8.63 7.52 -10.30
CA ASP A 95 9.09 7.06 -11.61
C ASP A 95 10.55 7.48 -11.80
N THR A 96 11.47 6.58 -11.46
CA THR A 96 12.91 6.78 -11.63
C THR A 96 13.35 6.51 -13.07
N GLY A 97 12.54 5.79 -13.85
CA GLY A 97 12.81 5.50 -15.26
C GLY A 97 12.57 6.68 -16.21
N ASN A 98 11.76 7.66 -15.78
CA ASN A 98 11.38 8.82 -16.61
C ASN A 98 11.71 10.16 -15.93
N LEU A 99 12.82 10.23 -15.21
CA LEU A 99 13.29 11.48 -14.62
C LEU A 99 13.65 12.49 -15.71
N ARG A 100 13.14 13.70 -15.58
CA ARG A 100 13.40 14.78 -16.53
C ARG A 100 14.35 15.79 -15.88
N PRO A 101 15.62 15.87 -16.35
CA PRO A 101 16.52 16.91 -15.89
C PRO A 101 15.98 18.29 -16.33
N ASN A 102 16.08 19.25 -15.45
CA ASN A 102 15.78 20.65 -15.75
C ASN A 102 17.06 21.37 -16.22
N GLU A 103 16.91 22.58 -16.74
CA GLU A 103 18.02 23.42 -17.23
C GLU A 103 19.09 23.72 -16.18
N GLN A 104 18.75 23.61 -14.89
CA GLN A 104 19.67 23.80 -13.78
C GLN A 104 20.20 22.44 -13.30
N ASP A 105 21.52 22.34 -13.14
CA ASP A 105 22.19 21.14 -12.66
C ASP A 105 21.65 20.70 -11.29
N GLY A 106 21.26 19.42 -11.19
CA GLY A 106 20.76 18.83 -9.96
C GLY A 106 19.25 19.05 -9.69
N LEU A 107 18.53 19.69 -10.61
CA LEU A 107 17.07 19.81 -10.58
C LEU A 107 16.42 18.75 -11.47
N TYR A 108 15.52 17.99 -10.89
CA TYR A 108 14.79 16.93 -11.60
C TYR A 108 13.29 17.10 -11.44
N MET A 109 12.55 16.82 -12.51
CA MET A 109 11.11 16.67 -12.45
C MET A 109 10.79 15.17 -12.45
N ALA A 110 10.10 14.72 -11.42
CA ALA A 110 9.70 13.34 -11.22
C ALA A 110 8.17 13.21 -11.15
N ASP A 111 7.66 12.14 -11.73
CA ASP A 111 6.26 11.76 -11.60
C ASP A 111 6.10 10.85 -10.36
N LEU A 112 5.30 11.29 -9.39
CA LEU A 112 5.00 10.57 -8.16
C LEU A 112 3.61 9.96 -8.25
N TYR A 113 3.51 8.69 -7.88
CA TYR A 113 2.26 7.94 -7.86
C TYR A 113 1.88 7.62 -6.42
N PHE A 114 0.71 8.10 -6.01
CA PHE A 114 0.14 7.88 -4.68
C PHE A 114 -0.83 6.70 -4.73
N PHE A 115 -0.44 5.60 -4.11
CA PHE A 115 -1.26 4.41 -3.98
C PHE A 115 -1.93 4.38 -2.62
N GLY A 116 -3.22 4.06 -2.61
CA GLY A 116 -3.98 3.86 -1.38
C GLY A 116 -4.89 2.65 -1.50
N ARG A 117 -5.02 1.88 -0.42
CA ARG A 117 -5.81 0.64 -0.40
C ARG A 117 -7.24 0.80 -0.91
N TRP A 118 -7.87 1.93 -0.58
CA TRP A 118 -9.27 2.21 -0.90
C TRP A 118 -9.46 3.48 -1.75
N ARG A 119 -8.38 3.98 -2.35
CA ARG A 119 -8.39 5.21 -3.14
C ARG A 119 -7.86 4.93 -4.54
N PRO A 120 -8.34 5.65 -5.55
CA PRO A 120 -7.76 5.60 -6.87
C PRO A 120 -6.31 6.09 -6.82
N VAL A 121 -5.47 5.53 -7.67
CA VAL A 121 -4.09 6.01 -7.85
C VAL A 121 -4.15 7.45 -8.38
N ARG A 122 -3.32 8.31 -7.79
CA ARG A 122 -3.15 9.70 -8.23
C ARG A 122 -1.70 9.91 -8.58
N SER A 123 -1.45 10.57 -9.70
CA SER A 123 -0.12 11.03 -10.10
C SER A 123 -0.01 12.52 -9.85
N VAL A 124 1.16 12.94 -9.39
CA VAL A 124 1.53 14.35 -9.21
C VAL A 124 2.95 14.50 -9.70
N GLN A 125 3.20 15.52 -10.52
CA GLN A 125 4.56 15.91 -10.87
C GLN A 125 5.16 16.71 -9.72
N MET A 126 6.44 16.51 -9.45
CA MET A 126 7.16 17.20 -8.39
C MET A 126 8.55 17.59 -8.88
N MET A 127 8.98 18.77 -8.55
CA MET A 127 10.35 19.23 -8.79
C MET A 127 11.20 18.91 -7.57
N ILE A 128 12.39 18.37 -7.80
CA ILE A 128 13.33 17.94 -6.75
C ILE A 128 14.68 18.57 -7.03
N ASP A 129 15.20 19.21 -6.00
CA ASP A 129 16.52 19.82 -5.98
C ASP A 129 17.42 18.94 -5.10
N CYS A 130 18.21 18.10 -5.74
CA CYS A 130 19.08 17.15 -5.06
C CYS A 130 20.19 17.83 -4.23
N PRO A 131 20.93 18.83 -4.75
CA PRO A 131 21.93 19.54 -3.98
C PRO A 131 21.39 20.23 -2.72
N ALA A 132 20.21 20.81 -2.80
CA ALA A 132 19.62 21.55 -1.67
C ALA A 132 18.73 20.68 -0.77
N GLY A 133 18.39 19.44 -1.16
CA GLY A 133 17.52 18.56 -0.39
C GLY A 133 16.10 19.11 -0.23
N ARG A 134 15.54 19.67 -1.29
CA ARG A 134 14.20 20.30 -1.26
C ARG A 134 13.35 19.85 -2.43
N ARG A 135 12.05 19.96 -2.27
CA ARG A 135 11.06 19.62 -3.28
C ARG A 135 9.98 20.67 -3.40
N ALA A 136 9.39 20.78 -4.57
CA ALA A 136 8.31 21.72 -4.84
C ALA A 136 7.23 21.09 -5.71
N ASP A 137 5.98 21.47 -5.48
CA ASP A 137 4.91 21.22 -6.42
C ASP A 137 5.17 22.08 -7.67
N PRO A 138 5.01 21.55 -8.90
CA PRO A 138 5.21 22.34 -10.10
C PRO A 138 4.24 23.51 -10.13
N ALA A 139 4.68 24.64 -10.68
CA ALA A 139 3.81 25.77 -10.94
C ALA A 139 2.66 25.34 -11.85
N LEU A 140 1.43 25.67 -11.47
CA LEU A 140 0.20 25.27 -12.18
C LEU A 140 0.00 25.99 -13.52
N GLY A 141 1.05 26.60 -14.08
CA GLY A 141 1.00 27.31 -15.35
C GLY A 141 0.38 28.71 -15.25
N ASP A 142 0.17 29.21 -14.06
CA ASP A 142 -0.33 30.57 -13.75
C ASP A 142 0.79 31.61 -13.68
N GLY A 143 2.03 31.20 -13.93
CA GLY A 143 3.23 32.07 -13.84
C GLY A 143 3.73 32.26 -12.41
N SER A 144 3.18 31.58 -11.42
CA SER A 144 3.70 31.61 -10.06
C SER A 144 4.98 30.78 -9.93
N ASP A 145 5.90 31.24 -9.09
CA ASP A 145 7.10 30.46 -8.77
C ASP A 145 6.74 29.20 -7.96
N PRO A 146 7.46 28.09 -8.17
CA PRO A 146 7.23 26.87 -7.40
C PRO A 146 7.50 27.10 -5.90
N VAL A 147 6.60 26.62 -5.06
CA VAL A 147 6.75 26.73 -3.60
C VAL A 147 7.67 25.63 -3.10
N TRP A 148 8.91 25.96 -2.83
CA TRP A 148 9.93 25.05 -2.32
C TRP A 148 9.71 24.73 -0.84
N ARG A 149 9.89 23.46 -0.49
CA ARG A 149 9.88 22.95 0.88
C ARG A 149 11.23 22.29 1.16
N ASP A 150 11.93 22.80 2.15
CA ASP A 150 13.17 22.19 2.64
C ASP A 150 12.81 20.95 3.48
N VAL A 151 13.12 19.78 2.96
CA VAL A 151 12.80 18.49 3.59
C VAL A 151 14.06 17.74 4.00
N GLY A 152 15.21 18.18 3.52
CA GLY A 152 16.51 17.57 3.75
C GLY A 152 16.82 16.40 2.81
N PRO A 153 18.09 16.00 2.75
CA PRO A 153 18.55 14.92 1.88
C PRO A 153 18.03 13.54 2.31
N ASP A 154 17.61 13.39 3.57
CA ASP A 154 17.09 12.12 4.12
C ASP A 154 15.60 11.91 3.82
N ASP A 155 14.91 12.89 3.19
CA ASP A 155 13.52 12.70 2.76
C ASP A 155 13.45 11.52 1.78
N PRO A 156 12.57 10.54 2.01
CA PRO A 156 12.52 9.32 1.20
C PRO A 156 12.31 9.57 -0.29
N ILE A 157 11.53 10.60 -0.65
CA ILE A 157 11.26 10.94 -2.05
C ILE A 157 12.49 11.57 -2.70
N VAL A 158 13.12 12.55 -2.01
CA VAL A 158 14.34 13.21 -2.48
C VAL A 158 15.44 12.17 -2.68
N ARG A 159 15.64 11.30 -1.69
CA ARG A 159 16.65 10.25 -1.74
C ARG A 159 16.44 9.30 -2.93
N THR A 160 15.21 8.78 -3.11
CA THR A 160 14.91 7.85 -4.22
C THR A 160 15.19 8.48 -5.59
N VAL A 161 14.86 9.76 -5.78
CA VAL A 161 15.14 10.45 -7.04
C VAL A 161 16.64 10.67 -7.22
N CYS A 162 17.33 11.13 -6.18
CA CYS A 162 18.75 11.49 -6.28
C CYS A 162 19.70 10.27 -6.32
N GLU A 163 19.27 9.10 -5.84
CA GLU A 163 19.99 7.83 -5.98
C GLU A 163 19.74 7.17 -7.33
N GLY A 164 18.64 7.50 -8.01
CA GLY A 164 18.24 6.96 -9.32
C GLY A 164 18.87 7.69 -10.53
N VAL A 165 19.76 8.67 -10.30
CA VAL A 165 20.35 9.52 -11.35
C VAL A 165 21.81 9.17 -11.63
#